data_6728779b08f7a7737bad73f085a01b35
#
_entry.id   6728779b08f7a7737bad73f085a01b35
#
_cell.length_a   1.000
_cell.length_b   1.000
_cell.length_c   1.000
_cell.angle_alpha   90.00
_cell.angle_beta   90.00
_cell.angle_gamma   90.00
#
_symmetry.space_group_name_H-M   'P 1'
#
loop_
_entity.id
_entity.type
_entity.pdbx_description
1 polymer ?
#
loop_
_entity_poly.entity_id
_entity_poly.type
_entity_poly.pdbx_seq_one_letter_code
_entity_poly.pdbx_strand_id
1 'polypeptide(L)'
;MGLLFLWEDEVPTKVIAATVDGVADYVPGEFYKRELPCVMAVIDQVRKYKVDCIILDSHVQLGEGKKGLGEYVYEAVDQKYPIIGVAKSSFHGNAEFVREVRRGESENPLYVSAVGCDLYEAAESILNMHGKYRIPTLLKEVDRLGRE
;
A
#
# COMPACT_ATOMS: atom_id res chain seq x y z
N MET A 1 -4.18 5.63 9.30
CA MET A 1 -2.94 6.42 9.39
C MET A 1 -2.25 6.45 8.04
N GLY A 2 -1.79 7.58 7.60
CA GLY A 2 -1.08 7.74 6.35
C GLY A 2 0.11 8.67 6.49
N LEU A 3 1.08 8.53 5.57
CA LEU A 3 2.24 9.41 5.49
C LEU A 3 2.33 10.02 4.10
N LEU A 4 2.62 11.30 4.03
CA LEU A 4 2.94 12.00 2.80
C LEU A 4 4.46 12.16 2.74
N PHE A 5 5.11 11.73 1.64
CA PHE A 5 6.58 11.72 1.55
C PHE A 5 7.05 11.69 0.10
N LEU A 6 8.34 11.96 -0.10
CA LEU A 6 9.04 11.76 -1.36
C LEU A 6 9.79 10.43 -1.31
N TRP A 7 10.05 9.82 -2.47
CA TRP A 7 10.64 8.47 -2.55
C TRP A 7 11.94 8.30 -1.76
N GLU A 8 12.79 9.34 -1.72
CA GLU A 8 14.08 9.31 -1.04
C GLU A 8 14.00 9.70 0.43
N ASP A 9 12.83 10.04 0.94
CA ASP A 9 12.69 10.55 2.31
C ASP A 9 12.97 9.50 3.38
N GLU A 10 13.57 9.94 4.45
CA GLU A 10 13.77 9.19 5.70
C GLU A 10 12.69 9.53 6.73
N VAL A 11 12.15 10.74 6.66
CA VAL A 11 11.06 11.21 7.52
C VAL A 11 9.92 11.72 6.64
N PRO A 12 8.65 11.56 7.09
CA PRO A 12 7.53 12.01 6.27
C PRO A 12 7.43 13.53 6.24
N THR A 13 6.94 14.05 5.12
CA THR A 13 6.57 15.46 5.00
C THR A 13 5.38 15.79 5.92
N LYS A 14 4.44 14.87 6.03
CA LYS A 14 3.25 15.04 6.85
C LYS A 14 2.70 13.68 7.32
N VAL A 15 2.22 13.64 8.55
CA VAL A 15 1.50 12.48 9.11
C VAL A 15 0.01 12.81 9.07
N ILE A 16 -0.80 11.86 8.61
CA ILE A 16 -2.24 12.02 8.45
C ILE A 16 -2.94 10.95 9.27
N ALA A 17 -3.80 11.39 10.16
CA ALA A 17 -4.63 10.49 10.95
C ALA A 17 -6.09 10.67 10.56
N ALA A 18 -6.82 9.59 10.48
CA ALA A 18 -8.26 9.60 10.24
C ALA A 18 -8.93 8.57 11.12
N THR A 19 -10.09 8.93 11.66
CA THR A 19 -10.91 8.04 12.45
C THR A 19 -12.21 7.78 11.70
N VAL A 20 -12.57 6.50 11.57
CA VAL A 20 -13.79 6.10 10.89
C VAL A 20 -14.66 5.33 11.88
N ASP A 21 -15.86 5.86 12.12
CA ASP A 21 -16.85 5.19 12.96
C ASP A 21 -17.62 4.15 12.15
N GLY A 22 -18.10 3.11 12.82
CA GLY A 22 -18.95 2.11 12.19
C GLY A 22 -18.23 1.21 11.19
N VAL A 23 -16.98 0.89 11.46
CA VAL A 23 -16.20 -0.04 10.63
C VAL A 23 -16.90 -1.40 10.62
N ALA A 24 -17.09 -1.98 9.43
CA ALA A 24 -17.73 -3.28 9.26
C ALA A 24 -16.97 -4.40 9.99
N ASP A 25 -17.69 -5.42 10.44
CA ASP A 25 -17.08 -6.60 11.03
C ASP A 25 -16.22 -7.32 9.99
N TYR A 26 -15.17 -7.98 10.47
CA TYR A 26 -14.32 -8.78 9.60
C TYR A 26 -15.08 -9.98 9.06
N VAL A 27 -15.13 -10.10 7.73
CA VAL A 27 -15.68 -11.26 7.03
C VAL A 27 -14.58 -11.84 6.17
N PRO A 28 -14.23 -13.12 6.31
CA PRO A 28 -13.19 -13.75 5.48
C PRO A 28 -13.49 -13.54 3.98
N GLY A 29 -12.46 -13.11 3.22
CA GLY A 29 -12.61 -12.80 1.80
C GLY A 29 -13.15 -11.42 1.49
N GLU A 30 -13.58 -10.64 2.51
CA GLU A 30 -14.13 -9.30 2.35
C GLU A 30 -13.32 -8.26 3.14
N PHE A 31 -12.03 -8.47 3.25
CA PHE A 31 -11.10 -7.58 3.94
C PHE A 31 -11.22 -6.13 3.47
N TYR A 32 -11.41 -5.92 2.16
CA TYR A 32 -11.54 -4.59 1.59
C TYR A 32 -12.73 -3.80 2.15
N LYS A 33 -13.83 -4.45 2.51
CA LYS A 33 -15.01 -3.77 3.06
C LYS A 33 -14.72 -3.11 4.40
N ARG A 34 -13.81 -3.70 5.17
CA ARG A 34 -13.39 -3.16 6.45
C ARG A 34 -12.36 -2.06 6.28
N GLU A 35 -11.39 -2.27 5.39
CA GLU A 35 -10.23 -1.39 5.23
C GLU A 35 -10.49 -0.20 4.31
N LEU A 36 -11.32 -0.37 3.26
CA LEU A 36 -11.54 0.66 2.26
C LEU A 36 -12.02 1.99 2.84
N PRO A 37 -13.01 2.05 3.74
CA PRO A 37 -13.43 3.33 4.32
C PRO A 37 -12.31 4.03 5.08
N CYS A 38 -11.47 3.29 5.78
CA CYS A 38 -10.34 3.84 6.52
C CYS A 38 -9.29 4.44 5.58
N VAL A 39 -8.96 3.71 4.51
CA VAL A 39 -8.02 4.19 3.49
C VAL A 39 -8.57 5.44 2.80
N MET A 40 -9.84 5.43 2.41
CA MET A 40 -10.47 6.57 1.74
C MET A 40 -10.53 7.81 2.62
N ALA A 41 -10.73 7.65 3.94
CA ALA A 41 -10.71 8.77 4.88
C ALA A 41 -9.34 9.46 4.92
N VAL A 42 -8.25 8.69 4.83
CA VAL A 42 -6.90 9.25 4.73
C VAL A 42 -6.69 9.93 3.38
N ILE A 43 -7.07 9.27 2.29
CA ILE A 43 -6.92 9.80 0.92
C ILE A 43 -7.67 11.12 0.77
N ASP A 44 -8.87 11.23 1.28
CA ASP A 44 -9.67 12.45 1.19
C ASP A 44 -8.98 13.66 1.84
N GLN A 45 -8.18 13.44 2.87
CA GLN A 45 -7.40 14.50 3.51
C GLN A 45 -6.20 14.96 2.68
N VAL A 46 -5.72 14.15 1.72
CA VAL A 46 -4.53 14.49 0.92
C VAL A 46 -4.86 14.95 -0.49
N ARG A 47 -6.12 14.99 -0.89
CA ARG A 47 -6.53 15.39 -2.25
C ARG A 47 -6.08 16.81 -2.61
N LYS A 48 -5.87 17.68 -1.62
CA LYS A 48 -5.37 19.05 -1.81
C LYS A 48 -3.86 19.11 -2.11
N TYR A 49 -3.14 18.01 -1.91
CA TYR A 49 -1.72 17.93 -2.23
C TYR A 49 -1.52 17.26 -3.58
N LYS A 50 -0.35 17.52 -4.20
CA LYS A 50 0.04 16.79 -5.40
C LYS A 50 0.57 15.41 -4.98
N VAL A 51 -0.18 14.37 -5.28
CA VAL A 51 0.19 12.98 -4.98
C VAL A 51 0.40 12.24 -6.29
N ASP A 52 1.58 11.65 -6.48
CA ASP A 52 1.92 10.94 -7.71
C ASP A 52 1.50 9.47 -7.68
N CYS A 53 1.51 8.85 -6.50
CA CYS A 53 1.01 7.48 -6.32
C CYS A 53 0.67 7.23 -4.85
N ILE A 54 -0.06 6.15 -4.62
CA ILE A 54 -0.47 5.72 -3.28
C ILE A 54 0.11 4.33 -3.04
N ILE A 55 0.76 4.15 -1.88
CA ILE A 55 1.30 2.86 -1.45
C ILE A 55 0.41 2.31 -0.33
N LEU A 56 -0.03 1.07 -0.48
CA LEU A 56 -0.84 0.36 0.51
C LEU A 56 -0.10 -0.86 1.05
N ASP A 57 -0.27 -1.15 2.32
CA ASP A 57 0.23 -2.36 2.96
C ASP A 57 -0.74 -3.51 2.68
N SER A 58 -0.82 -3.92 1.42
CA SER A 58 -1.74 -4.95 0.95
C SER A 58 -1.44 -5.34 -0.49
N HIS A 59 -2.09 -6.41 -0.97
CA HIS A 59 -2.07 -6.77 -2.39
C HIS A 59 -3.05 -5.93 -3.20
N VAL A 60 -2.66 -5.58 -4.43
CA VAL A 60 -3.57 -4.91 -5.38
C VAL A 60 -4.54 -5.94 -5.96
N GLN A 61 -4.04 -7.07 -6.45
CA GLN A 61 -4.85 -8.14 -7.02
C GLN A 61 -4.72 -9.41 -6.17
N LEU A 62 -5.79 -10.16 -6.05
CA LEU A 62 -5.81 -11.48 -5.39
C LEU A 62 -5.78 -12.64 -6.40
N GLY A 63 -5.82 -12.34 -7.69
CA GLY A 63 -5.80 -13.29 -8.79
C GLY A 63 -6.44 -12.68 -10.02
N GLU A 64 -6.48 -13.41 -11.12
CA GLU A 64 -7.14 -12.95 -12.34
C GLU A 64 -8.64 -12.79 -12.06
N GLY A 65 -9.16 -11.59 -12.33
CA GLY A 65 -10.55 -11.25 -12.05
C GLY A 65 -10.90 -11.14 -10.56
N LYS A 66 -9.90 -11.21 -9.66
CA LYS A 66 -10.11 -11.11 -8.22
C LYS A 66 -9.40 -9.88 -7.67
N LYS A 67 -10.18 -8.91 -7.23
CA LYS A 67 -9.68 -7.65 -6.73
C LYS A 67 -9.16 -7.77 -5.29
N GLY A 68 -7.97 -7.20 -5.04
CA GLY A 68 -7.48 -6.93 -3.71
C GLY A 68 -7.85 -5.51 -3.28
N LEU A 69 -7.44 -5.13 -2.08
CA LEU A 69 -7.72 -3.79 -1.55
C LEU A 69 -7.22 -2.69 -2.49
N GLY A 70 -6.02 -2.83 -3.05
CA GLY A 70 -5.44 -1.82 -3.93
C GLY A 70 -6.29 -1.55 -5.17
N GLU A 71 -6.88 -2.57 -5.76
CA GLU A 71 -7.73 -2.41 -6.94
C GLU A 71 -9.05 -1.73 -6.59
N TYR A 72 -9.64 -2.05 -5.42
CA TYR A 72 -10.81 -1.34 -4.92
C TYR A 72 -10.52 0.13 -4.64
N VAL A 73 -9.37 0.44 -4.07
CA VAL A 73 -8.93 1.83 -3.86
C VAL A 73 -8.78 2.55 -5.20
N TYR A 74 -8.15 1.91 -6.19
CA TYR A 74 -7.97 2.48 -7.51
C TYR A 74 -9.31 2.88 -8.15
N GLU A 75 -10.29 2.02 -8.06
CA GLU A 75 -11.63 2.32 -8.54
C GLU A 75 -12.30 3.45 -7.75
N ALA A 76 -12.15 3.42 -6.41
CA ALA A 76 -12.76 4.42 -5.52
C ALA A 76 -12.19 5.82 -5.73
N VAL A 77 -10.95 5.95 -6.21
CA VAL A 77 -10.35 7.26 -6.54
C VAL A 77 -10.54 7.60 -8.03
N ASP A 78 -11.45 6.92 -8.71
CA ASP A 78 -11.74 7.12 -10.14
C ASP A 78 -10.50 6.96 -11.04
N GLN A 79 -9.60 6.06 -10.68
CA GLN A 79 -8.36 5.75 -11.39
C GLN A 79 -7.40 6.95 -11.52
N LYS A 80 -7.53 7.94 -10.64
CA LYS A 80 -6.72 9.16 -10.69
C LYS A 80 -5.29 8.99 -10.17
N TYR A 81 -5.08 8.02 -9.29
CA TYR A 81 -3.77 7.78 -8.68
C TYR A 81 -3.33 6.35 -8.94
N PRO A 82 -2.08 6.15 -9.42
CA PRO A 82 -1.50 4.81 -9.42
C PRO A 82 -1.44 4.25 -8.00
N ILE A 83 -1.71 2.96 -7.87
CA ILE A 83 -1.68 2.27 -6.57
C ILE A 83 -0.57 1.22 -6.60
N ILE A 84 0.27 1.23 -5.57
CA ILE A 84 1.31 0.23 -5.35
C ILE A 84 0.94 -0.52 -4.09
N GLY A 85 0.83 -1.85 -4.18
CA GLY A 85 0.63 -2.70 -3.03
C GLY A 85 1.95 -3.29 -2.57
N VAL A 86 2.21 -3.27 -1.27
CA VAL A 86 3.38 -3.90 -0.67
C VAL A 86 2.87 -4.83 0.43
N ALA A 87 2.96 -6.12 0.19
CA ALA A 87 2.51 -7.12 1.16
C ALA A 87 3.70 -7.85 1.76
N LYS A 88 3.59 -8.23 3.03
CA LYS A 88 4.63 -8.93 3.78
C LYS A 88 4.56 -10.44 3.63
N SER A 89 3.44 -10.95 3.12
CA SER A 89 3.23 -12.38 2.90
C SER A 89 2.65 -12.62 1.50
N SER A 90 2.96 -13.81 0.94
CA SER A 90 2.42 -14.21 -0.35
C SER A 90 0.93 -14.51 -0.25
N PHE A 91 0.25 -14.43 -1.38
CA PHE A 91 -1.14 -14.83 -1.52
C PHE A 91 -1.25 -15.87 -2.62
N HIS A 92 -1.92 -16.97 -2.33
CA HIS A 92 -2.10 -18.05 -3.30
C HIS A 92 -3.02 -17.60 -4.45
N GLY A 93 -2.54 -17.71 -5.66
CA GLY A 93 -3.32 -17.41 -6.85
C GLY A 93 -3.02 -16.07 -7.52
N ASN A 94 -2.16 -15.22 -6.92
CA ASN A 94 -1.83 -13.92 -7.52
C ASN A 94 -0.37 -13.77 -7.97
N ALA A 95 0.38 -14.85 -8.06
CA ALA A 95 1.82 -14.80 -8.35
C ALA A 95 2.17 -14.05 -9.64
N GLU A 96 1.33 -14.10 -10.66
CA GLU A 96 1.55 -13.41 -11.93
C GLU A 96 1.43 -11.89 -11.85
N PHE A 97 0.78 -11.38 -10.78
CA PHE A 97 0.58 -9.94 -10.57
C PHE A 97 1.58 -9.35 -9.60
N VAL A 98 2.48 -10.17 -9.06
CA VAL A 98 3.37 -9.80 -7.96
C VAL A 98 4.82 -9.93 -8.38
N ARG A 99 5.63 -8.99 -7.91
CA ARG A 99 7.08 -9.08 -8.02
C ARG A 99 7.68 -9.12 -6.63
N GLU A 100 8.53 -10.11 -6.39
CA GLU A 100 9.25 -10.23 -5.13
C GLU A 100 10.39 -9.22 -5.07
N VAL A 101 10.49 -8.50 -3.96
CA VAL A 101 11.54 -7.52 -3.70
C VAL A 101 12.30 -7.93 -2.44
N ARG A 102 13.57 -8.23 -2.59
CA ARG A 102 14.44 -8.60 -1.47
C ARG A 102 15.25 -7.39 -1.04
N ARG A 103 15.15 -7.04 0.23
CA ARG A 103 15.83 -5.90 0.82
C ARG A 103 16.64 -6.33 2.04
N GLY A 104 17.79 -5.70 2.23
CA GLY A 104 18.67 -6.00 3.34
C GLY A 104 19.19 -7.44 3.29
N GLU A 105 19.35 -8.05 4.44
CA GLU A 105 19.82 -9.43 4.57
C GLU A 105 18.69 -10.44 4.73
N SER A 106 17.43 -10.00 4.60
CA SER A 106 16.27 -10.87 4.78
C SER A 106 16.12 -11.85 3.61
N GLU A 107 15.87 -13.09 3.92
CA GLU A 107 15.52 -14.12 2.93
C GLU A 107 14.05 -14.03 2.52
N ASN A 108 13.22 -13.37 3.33
CA ASN A 108 11.81 -13.17 3.05
C ASN A 108 11.60 -11.92 2.21
N PRO A 109 11.07 -12.02 0.97
CA PRO A 109 10.85 -10.84 0.14
C PRO A 109 9.61 -10.08 0.59
N LEU A 110 9.51 -8.83 0.09
CA LEU A 110 8.23 -8.14 0.01
C LEU A 110 7.56 -8.52 -1.31
N TYR A 111 6.25 -8.49 -1.34
CA TYR A 111 5.44 -8.82 -2.50
C TYR A 111 4.81 -7.55 -3.04
N VAL A 112 5.34 -7.04 -4.16
CA VAL A 112 4.91 -5.77 -4.75
C VAL A 112 3.96 -6.03 -5.90
N SER A 113 2.85 -5.31 -5.92
CA SER A 113 1.87 -5.31 -6.99
C SER A 113 1.53 -3.86 -7.37
N ALA A 114 0.90 -3.65 -8.52
CA ALA A 114 0.64 -2.30 -9.00
C ALA A 114 -0.59 -2.26 -9.90
N VAL A 115 -1.25 -1.12 -9.93
CA VAL A 115 -2.28 -0.78 -10.91
C VAL A 115 -2.16 0.70 -11.25
N GLY A 116 -2.30 1.03 -12.52
CA GLY A 116 -2.15 2.40 -13.00
C GLY A 116 -0.71 2.84 -13.22
N CYS A 117 0.27 1.96 -13.00
CA CYS A 117 1.69 2.18 -13.26
C CYS A 117 2.39 0.86 -13.56
N ASP A 118 3.64 0.95 -14.02
CA ASP A 118 4.43 -0.22 -14.35
C ASP A 118 4.88 -0.98 -13.09
N LEU A 119 4.67 -2.30 -13.07
CA LEU A 119 5.03 -3.14 -11.93
C LEU A 119 6.55 -3.17 -11.69
N TYR A 120 7.36 -3.21 -12.75
CA TYR A 120 8.83 -3.21 -12.61
C TYR A 120 9.33 -1.93 -11.97
N GLU A 121 8.83 -0.78 -12.43
CA GLU A 121 9.20 0.52 -11.87
C GLU A 121 8.73 0.65 -10.42
N ALA A 122 7.53 0.17 -10.12
CA ALA A 122 7.02 0.15 -8.76
C ALA A 122 7.91 -0.68 -7.83
N ALA A 123 8.30 -1.89 -8.27
CA ALA A 123 9.19 -2.76 -7.50
C ALA A 123 10.55 -2.12 -7.25
N GLU A 124 11.15 -1.48 -8.28
CA GLU A 124 12.42 -0.77 -8.16
C GLU A 124 12.30 0.40 -7.17
N SER A 125 11.20 1.15 -7.22
CA SER A 125 10.97 2.25 -6.29
C SER A 125 10.91 1.79 -4.84
N ILE A 126 10.22 0.67 -4.57
CA ILE A 126 10.15 0.08 -3.23
C ILE A 126 11.53 -0.43 -2.79
N LEU A 127 12.26 -1.09 -3.69
CA LEU A 127 13.61 -1.59 -3.41
C LEU A 127 14.54 -0.45 -2.95
N ASN A 128 14.44 0.71 -3.58
CA ASN A 128 15.33 1.84 -3.36
C ASN A 128 14.87 2.82 -2.27
N MET A 129 13.75 2.55 -1.60
CA MET A 129 13.30 3.37 -0.47
C MET A 129 14.33 3.34 0.67
N HIS A 130 14.33 4.42 1.47
CA HIS A 130 15.24 4.55 2.61
C HIS A 130 15.09 3.39 3.59
N GLY A 131 16.23 2.94 4.11
CA GLY A 131 16.32 1.89 5.12
C GLY A 131 17.10 0.69 4.62
N LYS A 132 17.78 0.03 5.54
CA LYS A 132 18.66 -1.12 5.24
C LYS A 132 18.00 -2.48 5.52
N TYR A 133 16.76 -2.47 6.02
CA TYR A 133 16.04 -3.68 6.39
C TYR A 133 15.01 -4.07 5.34
N ARG A 134 14.38 -5.24 5.54
CA ARG A 134 13.32 -5.75 4.67
C ARG A 134 12.21 -4.71 4.45
N ILE A 135 11.74 -4.11 5.53
CA ILE A 135 10.67 -3.11 5.47
C ILE A 135 11.30 -1.71 5.35
N PRO A 136 10.99 -0.94 4.31
CA PRO A 136 11.43 0.45 4.21
C PRO A 136 11.07 1.27 5.44
N THR A 137 11.93 2.24 5.77
CA THR A 137 11.77 3.08 6.97
C THR A 137 10.36 3.65 7.10
N LEU A 138 9.83 4.29 6.05
CA LEU A 138 8.53 4.94 6.13
C LEU A 138 7.35 3.97 6.11
N LEU A 139 7.49 2.81 5.47
CA LEU A 139 6.44 1.78 5.52
C LEU A 139 6.34 1.18 6.92
N LYS A 140 7.47 1.02 7.59
CA LYS A 140 7.50 0.58 8.99
C LYS A 140 6.90 1.65 9.91
N GLU A 141 7.18 2.92 9.64
CA GLU A 141 6.67 4.04 10.44
C GLU A 141 5.15 4.14 10.37
N VAL A 142 4.54 4.05 9.17
CA VAL A 142 3.08 4.13 9.04
C VAL A 142 2.41 2.94 9.74
N ASP A 143 2.99 1.76 9.68
CA ASP A 143 2.49 0.58 10.37
C ASP A 143 2.54 0.77 11.89
N ARG A 144 3.66 1.28 12.41
CA ARG A 144 3.83 1.59 13.84
C ARG A 144 2.79 2.61 14.32
N LEU A 145 2.63 3.70 13.59
CA LEU A 145 1.68 4.76 13.94
C LEU A 145 0.23 4.26 13.91
N GLY A 146 -0.09 3.36 13.00
CA GLY A 146 -1.43 2.80 12.88
C GLY A 146 -1.82 1.88 14.04
N ARG A 147 -0.85 1.43 14.86
CA ARG A 147 -1.08 0.56 16.02
C ARG A 147 -1.22 1.32 17.33
N GLU A 148 -0.94 2.61 17.32
CA GLU A 148 -1.03 3.48 18.52
C GLU A 148 -2.46 3.97 18.79
#